data_177519f5ad962e73cc13540b743ae03a
#
_entry.id   177519f5ad962e73cc13540b743ae03a
#
_cell.length_a   1.000
_cell.length_b   1.000
_cell.length_c   1.000
_cell.angle_alpha   90.00
_cell.angle_beta   90.00
_cell.angle_gamma   90.00
#
_symmetry.space_group_name_H-M   'P 1'
#
loop_
_entity.id
_entity.type
_entity.pdbx_description
1 polymer ?
#
loop_
_entity_poly.entity_id
_entity_poly.type
_entity_poly.pdbx_seq_one_letter_code
_entity_poly.pdbx_strand_id
1 'polypeptide(L)'
;SPSGRVSTAELTNDRIEELAVMRSLIEVELASRALPRAHIALIDRLKTINASVSQAITAHDPVVYIRTNLEFHRMLYLRAQAPAMLAIAETVWLQLGPTMRSLYDKVNRKEPPHTHTAIIAALIAGDEPGLRLAVRSDVTHGLRHLLK
;
A
#
# COMPACT_ATOMS: atom_id res chain seq x y z
N SER A 1 29.05 8.36 -2.22
CA SER A 1 29.41 8.65 -3.61
C SER A 1 30.57 9.62 -3.64
N PRO A 2 31.59 9.38 -4.50
CA PRO A 2 32.75 10.29 -4.58
C PRO A 2 32.37 11.74 -4.95
N SER A 3 31.23 11.95 -5.55
CA SER A 3 30.73 13.26 -5.94
C SER A 3 29.88 13.93 -4.85
N GLY A 4 29.81 13.36 -3.66
CA GLY A 4 28.93 13.86 -2.60
C GLY A 4 27.45 13.65 -2.85
N ARG A 5 27.06 12.97 -3.90
CA ARG A 5 25.66 12.59 -4.13
C ARG A 5 25.26 11.45 -3.23
N VAL A 6 24.16 11.62 -2.54
CA VAL A 6 23.49 10.51 -1.88
C VAL A 6 22.71 9.76 -2.96
N SER A 7 23.20 8.59 -3.38
CA SER A 7 22.43 7.72 -4.24
C SER A 7 21.78 6.64 -3.37
N THR A 8 20.46 6.50 -3.50
CA THR A 8 19.75 5.42 -2.86
C THR A 8 20.03 4.15 -3.66
N ALA A 9 20.75 3.20 -3.07
CA ALA A 9 20.96 1.91 -3.68
C ALA A 9 19.64 1.16 -3.78
N GLU A 10 19.45 0.40 -4.86
CA GLU A 10 18.32 -0.52 -4.95
C GLU A 10 18.38 -1.53 -3.81
N LEU A 11 17.20 -1.87 -3.29
CA LEU A 11 17.10 -2.86 -2.25
C LEU A 11 17.43 -4.26 -2.80
N THR A 12 18.07 -5.06 -1.97
CA THR A 12 18.32 -6.48 -2.28
C THR A 12 17.00 -7.26 -2.20
N ASN A 13 16.95 -8.44 -2.85
CA ASN A 13 15.79 -9.31 -2.76
C ASN A 13 15.48 -9.68 -1.31
N ASP A 14 16.48 -9.97 -0.51
CA ASP A 14 16.30 -10.31 0.91
C ASP A 14 15.68 -9.17 1.68
N ARG A 15 16.11 -7.92 1.41
CA ARG A 15 15.54 -6.75 2.06
C ARG A 15 14.09 -6.52 1.61
N ILE A 16 13.78 -6.72 0.34
CA ILE A 16 12.42 -6.59 -0.18
C ILE A 16 11.49 -7.62 0.50
N GLU A 17 11.93 -8.86 0.62
CA GLU A 17 11.16 -9.91 1.30
C GLU A 17 10.93 -9.57 2.77
N GLU A 18 11.96 -9.11 3.47
CA GLU A 18 11.86 -8.70 4.86
C GLU A 18 10.83 -7.58 5.04
N LEU A 19 10.89 -6.54 4.21
CA LEU A 19 9.94 -5.43 4.26
C LEU A 19 8.52 -5.88 3.90
N ALA A 20 8.36 -6.81 2.98
CA ALA A 20 7.05 -7.38 2.63
C ALA A 20 6.44 -8.15 3.80
N VAL A 21 7.24 -8.90 4.54
CA VAL A 21 6.80 -9.60 5.75
C VAL A 21 6.37 -8.59 6.81
N MET A 22 7.17 -7.54 7.04
CA MET A 22 6.82 -6.50 8.00
C MET A 22 5.52 -5.79 7.64
N ARG A 23 5.34 -5.45 6.37
CA ARG A 23 4.08 -4.86 5.89
C ARG A 23 2.90 -5.80 6.14
N SER A 24 3.06 -7.07 5.81
CA SER A 24 1.99 -8.07 6.01
C SER A 24 1.56 -8.16 7.47
N LEU A 25 2.52 -8.15 8.40
CA LEU A 25 2.23 -8.27 9.82
C LEU A 25 1.57 -7.00 10.38
N ILE A 26 2.13 -5.84 10.08
CA ILE A 26 1.69 -4.57 10.66
C ILE A 26 0.43 -4.04 9.99
N GLU A 27 0.39 -4.04 8.66
CA GLU A 27 -0.73 -3.42 7.93
C GLU A 27 -2.00 -4.26 8.00
N VAL A 28 -1.89 -5.58 8.03
CA VAL A 28 -3.04 -6.47 8.26
C VAL A 28 -3.65 -6.20 9.62
N GLU A 29 -2.82 -6.05 10.66
CA GLU A 29 -3.30 -5.74 12.01
C GLU A 29 -3.93 -4.35 12.08
N LEU A 30 -3.33 -3.35 11.44
CA LEU A 30 -3.89 -2.01 11.36
C LEU A 30 -5.26 -2.00 10.69
N ALA A 31 -5.41 -2.71 9.58
CA ALA A 31 -6.68 -2.81 8.86
C ALA A 31 -7.76 -3.47 9.72
N SER A 32 -7.40 -4.56 10.39
CA SER A 32 -8.31 -5.29 11.28
C SER A 32 -8.82 -4.40 12.41
N ARG A 33 -7.93 -3.62 13.04
CA ARG A 33 -8.30 -2.65 14.08
C ARG A 33 -9.14 -1.50 13.55
N ALA A 34 -8.95 -1.12 12.30
CA ALA A 34 -9.72 -0.04 11.66
C ALA A 34 -11.15 -0.45 11.33
N LEU A 35 -11.41 -1.73 11.08
CA LEU A 35 -12.69 -2.24 10.59
C LEU A 35 -13.89 -1.77 11.43
N PRO A 36 -13.89 -1.86 12.77
CA PRO A 36 -15.04 -1.42 13.57
C PRO A 36 -15.34 0.08 13.44
N ARG A 37 -14.39 0.85 12.94
CA ARG A 37 -14.50 2.32 12.78
C ARG A 37 -14.60 2.74 11.31
N ALA A 38 -14.79 1.78 10.41
CA ALA A 38 -14.91 2.05 8.98
C ALA A 38 -16.35 2.43 8.63
N HIS A 39 -16.69 3.69 8.87
CA HIS A 39 -18.01 4.26 8.55
C HIS A 39 -18.12 4.56 7.06
N ILE A 40 -19.36 4.82 6.61
CA ILE A 40 -19.67 5.12 5.21
C ILE A 40 -18.78 6.25 4.66
N ALA A 41 -18.57 7.31 5.44
CA ALA A 41 -17.75 8.45 5.02
C ALA A 41 -16.31 8.04 4.70
N LEU A 42 -15.73 7.15 5.51
CA LEU A 42 -14.40 6.61 5.24
C LEU A 42 -14.39 5.78 3.96
N ILE A 43 -15.37 4.90 3.80
CA ILE A 43 -15.47 4.02 2.62
C ILE A 43 -15.60 4.85 1.35
N ASP A 44 -16.43 5.89 1.36
CA ASP A 44 -16.59 6.81 0.23
C ASP A 44 -15.27 7.53 -0.08
N ARG A 45 -14.55 7.95 0.95
CA ARG A 45 -13.24 8.57 0.80
C ARG A 45 -12.24 7.63 0.15
N LEU A 46 -12.21 6.37 0.59
CA LEU A 46 -11.33 5.34 0.02
C LEU A 46 -11.66 5.07 -1.44
N LYS A 47 -12.94 5.06 -1.80
CA LYS A 47 -13.36 4.92 -3.20
C LYS A 47 -12.84 6.07 -4.05
N THR A 48 -12.91 7.30 -3.55
CA THR A 48 -12.42 8.49 -4.25
C THR A 48 -10.90 8.42 -4.43
N ILE A 49 -10.16 8.05 -3.40
CA ILE A 49 -8.71 7.89 -3.47
C ILE A 49 -8.34 6.79 -4.47
N ASN A 50 -9.06 5.67 -4.43
CA ASN A 50 -8.83 4.57 -5.37
C ASN A 50 -9.06 4.97 -6.83
N ALA A 51 -10.06 5.80 -7.09
CA ALA A 51 -10.28 6.36 -8.42
C ALA A 51 -9.07 7.20 -8.87
N SER A 52 -8.47 7.96 -7.96
CA SER A 52 -7.24 8.73 -8.24
C SER A 52 -6.05 7.83 -8.53
N VAL A 53 -5.93 6.68 -7.85
CA VAL A 53 -4.91 5.67 -8.16
C VAL A 53 -5.06 5.18 -9.60
N SER A 54 -6.27 4.81 -9.99
CA SER A 54 -6.56 4.33 -11.34
C SER A 54 -6.28 5.40 -12.40
N GLN A 55 -6.64 6.64 -12.13
CA GLN A 55 -6.35 7.76 -13.03
C GLN A 55 -4.86 7.99 -13.20
N ALA A 56 -4.08 7.87 -12.12
CA ALA A 56 -2.63 8.02 -12.17
C ALA A 56 -1.98 6.94 -13.04
N ILE A 57 -2.49 5.71 -12.98
CA ILE A 57 -2.03 4.61 -13.83
C ILE A 57 -2.32 4.96 -15.31
N THR A 58 -3.53 5.37 -15.61
CA THR A 58 -3.94 5.74 -16.98
C THR A 58 -3.14 6.93 -17.51
N ALA A 59 -2.87 7.92 -16.67
CA ALA A 59 -2.10 9.12 -17.02
C ALA A 59 -0.59 8.89 -17.06
N HIS A 60 -0.11 7.70 -16.72
CA HIS A 60 1.33 7.40 -16.63
C HIS A 60 2.08 8.33 -15.68
N ASP A 61 1.47 8.62 -14.52
CA ASP A 61 2.02 9.52 -13.51
C ASP A 61 2.47 8.73 -12.26
N PRO A 62 3.75 8.33 -12.20
CA PRO A 62 4.24 7.51 -11.10
C PRO A 62 4.24 8.25 -9.76
N VAL A 63 4.46 9.55 -9.74
CA VAL A 63 4.48 10.33 -8.50
C VAL A 63 3.09 10.35 -7.86
N VAL A 64 2.07 10.65 -8.65
CA VAL A 64 0.68 10.65 -8.19
C VAL A 64 0.25 9.23 -7.80
N TYR A 65 0.63 8.22 -8.57
CA TYR A 65 0.34 6.82 -8.26
C TYR A 65 0.87 6.44 -6.87
N ILE A 66 2.15 6.66 -6.62
CA ILE A 66 2.79 6.30 -5.35
C ILE A 66 2.13 7.05 -4.19
N ARG A 67 1.93 8.36 -4.36
CA ARG A 67 1.32 9.20 -3.32
C ARG A 67 -0.10 8.75 -2.99
N THR A 68 -0.95 8.57 -3.99
CA THR A 68 -2.35 8.21 -3.77
C THR A 68 -2.50 6.77 -3.27
N ASN A 69 -1.63 5.87 -3.70
CA ASN A 69 -1.62 4.51 -3.19
C ASN A 69 -1.30 4.46 -1.69
N LEU A 70 -0.29 5.21 -1.25
CA LEU A 70 0.06 5.31 0.17
C LEU A 70 -1.03 6.06 0.96
N GLU A 71 -1.63 7.08 0.37
CA GLU A 71 -2.75 7.81 0.99
C GLU A 71 -3.95 6.89 1.25
N PHE A 72 -4.26 5.99 0.33
CA PHE A 72 -5.31 4.99 0.50
C PHE A 72 -5.08 4.17 1.78
N HIS A 73 -3.89 3.61 1.93
CA HIS A 73 -3.54 2.80 3.09
C HIS A 73 -3.54 3.63 4.37
N ARG A 74 -2.91 4.80 4.34
CA ARG A 74 -2.82 5.68 5.51
C ARG A 74 -4.19 6.12 5.99
N MET A 75 -5.09 6.47 5.08
CA MET A 75 -6.45 6.89 5.42
C MET A 75 -7.21 5.80 6.17
N LEU A 76 -7.08 4.56 5.73
CA LEU A 76 -7.67 3.41 6.42
C LEU A 76 -7.02 3.22 7.80
N TYR A 77 -5.70 3.20 7.86
CA TYR A 77 -4.98 2.85 9.09
C TYR A 77 -5.07 3.91 10.18
N LEU A 78 -5.36 5.14 9.83
CA LEU A 78 -5.65 6.18 10.84
C LEU A 78 -6.84 5.78 11.72
N ARG A 79 -7.77 5.01 11.19
CA ARG A 79 -8.94 4.54 11.94
C ARG A 79 -8.63 3.41 12.92
N ALA A 80 -7.44 2.82 12.82
CA ALA A 80 -7.00 1.81 13.79
C ALA A 80 -6.74 2.40 15.17
N GLN A 81 -6.50 3.72 15.25
CA GLN A 81 -6.14 4.42 16.49
C GLN A 81 -4.97 3.76 17.21
N ALA A 82 -3.98 3.35 16.42
CA ALA A 82 -2.76 2.70 16.89
C ALA A 82 -1.54 3.45 16.33
N PRO A 83 -1.23 4.65 16.88
CA PRO A 83 -0.22 5.53 16.30
C PRO A 83 1.18 4.93 16.29
N ALA A 84 1.53 4.11 17.27
CA ALA A 84 2.84 3.45 17.29
C ALA A 84 2.99 2.46 16.13
N MET A 85 1.95 1.68 15.86
CA MET A 85 1.95 0.75 14.72
C MET A 85 1.99 1.48 13.39
N LEU A 86 1.22 2.56 13.27
CA LEU A 86 1.20 3.37 12.05
C LEU A 86 2.57 4.00 11.78
N ALA A 87 3.25 4.50 12.82
CA ALA A 87 4.59 5.05 12.69
C ALA A 87 5.59 4.01 12.15
N ILE A 88 5.49 2.76 12.60
CA ILE A 88 6.34 1.68 12.07
C ILE A 88 6.01 1.41 10.61
N ALA A 89 4.74 1.36 10.24
CA ALA A 89 4.33 1.17 8.84
C ALA A 89 4.89 2.29 7.95
N GLU A 90 4.79 3.53 8.39
CA GLU A 90 5.32 4.69 7.65
C GLU A 90 6.84 4.61 7.47
N THR A 91 7.56 4.13 8.48
CA THR A 91 9.01 3.90 8.41
C THR A 91 9.35 2.85 7.34
N VAL A 92 8.57 1.77 7.28
CA VAL A 92 8.73 0.73 6.25
C VAL A 92 8.48 1.31 4.86
N TRP A 93 7.44 2.13 4.70
CA TRP A 93 7.13 2.77 3.42
C TRP A 93 8.26 3.68 2.95
N LEU A 94 8.91 4.42 3.86
CA LEU A 94 10.06 5.26 3.53
C LEU A 94 11.22 4.43 2.99
N GLN A 95 11.49 3.27 3.57
CA GLN A 95 12.53 2.37 3.10
C GLN A 95 12.22 1.79 1.71
N LEU A 96 10.94 1.64 1.38
CA LEU A 96 10.49 1.14 0.09
C LEU A 96 10.41 2.22 -1.00
N GLY A 97 10.61 3.50 -0.66
CA GLY A 97 10.39 4.61 -1.57
C GLY A 97 10.98 4.42 -2.98
N PRO A 98 12.30 4.16 -3.12
CA PRO A 98 12.90 3.95 -4.43
C PRO A 98 12.34 2.71 -5.15
N THR A 99 12.00 1.68 -4.39
CA THR A 99 11.46 0.42 -4.89
C THR A 99 10.03 0.59 -5.41
N MET A 100 9.26 1.50 -4.84
CA MET A 100 7.91 1.82 -5.29
C MET A 100 7.89 2.35 -6.72
N ARG A 101 8.92 3.09 -7.12
CA ARG A 101 9.07 3.56 -8.50
C ARG A 101 9.25 2.40 -9.46
N SER A 102 10.11 1.46 -9.12
CA SER A 102 10.32 0.24 -9.93
C SER A 102 9.04 -0.60 -10.02
N LEU A 103 8.29 -0.66 -8.92
CA LEU A 103 7.00 -1.34 -8.90
C LEU A 103 6.01 -0.70 -9.88
N TYR A 104 5.93 0.61 -9.90
CA TYR A 104 5.06 1.34 -10.83
C TYR A 104 5.36 0.96 -12.29
N ASP A 105 6.65 0.86 -12.64
CA ASP A 105 7.06 0.52 -14.00
C ASP A 105 6.60 -0.88 -14.42
N LYS A 106 6.32 -1.76 -13.46
CA LYS A 106 5.86 -3.14 -13.68
C LYS A 106 4.34 -3.30 -13.59
N VAL A 107 3.62 -2.26 -13.22
CA VAL A 107 2.15 -2.31 -13.16
C VAL A 107 1.59 -2.51 -14.58
N ASN A 108 0.72 -3.52 -14.70
CA ASN A 108 0.02 -3.75 -15.97
C ASN A 108 -1.09 -2.71 -16.13
N ARG A 109 -0.88 -1.79 -17.07
CA ARG A 109 -1.81 -0.69 -17.33
C ARG A 109 -3.12 -1.12 -17.99
N LYS A 110 -3.14 -2.31 -18.59
CA LYS A 110 -4.35 -2.86 -19.19
C LYS A 110 -5.24 -3.53 -18.14
N GLU A 111 -4.64 -4.01 -17.08
CA GLU A 111 -5.33 -4.67 -15.98
C GLU A 111 -4.86 -4.01 -14.67
N PRO A 112 -5.47 -2.88 -14.30
CA PRO A 112 -5.09 -2.21 -13.07
C PRO A 112 -5.35 -3.13 -11.86
N PRO A 113 -4.52 -3.02 -10.81
CA PRO A 113 -4.65 -3.88 -9.64
C PRO A 113 -6.01 -3.68 -8.96
N HIS A 114 -6.72 -4.79 -8.73
CA HIS A 114 -8.05 -4.80 -8.12
C HIS A 114 -8.01 -5.01 -6.60
N THR A 115 -6.83 -5.01 -6.01
CA THR A 115 -6.63 -5.31 -4.59
C THR A 115 -7.30 -4.28 -3.67
N HIS A 116 -7.27 -3.00 -4.04
CA HIS A 116 -7.98 -1.96 -3.28
C HIS A 116 -9.49 -2.15 -3.34
N THR A 117 -10.01 -2.60 -4.47
CA THR A 117 -11.44 -2.93 -4.60
C THR A 117 -11.84 -4.05 -3.65
N ALA A 118 -11.00 -5.07 -3.50
CA ALA A 118 -11.23 -6.16 -2.55
C ALA A 118 -11.21 -5.67 -1.10
N ILE A 119 -10.32 -4.75 -0.76
CA ILE A 119 -10.27 -4.12 0.57
C ILE A 119 -11.58 -3.37 0.84
N ILE A 120 -12.01 -2.53 -0.10
CA ILE A 120 -13.26 -1.77 0.03
C ILE A 120 -14.45 -2.71 0.19
N ALA A 121 -14.53 -3.77 -0.61
CA ALA A 121 -15.61 -4.75 -0.52
C ALA A 121 -15.67 -5.41 0.86
N ALA A 122 -14.53 -5.79 1.41
CA ALA A 122 -14.46 -6.39 2.74
C ALA A 122 -14.88 -5.40 3.84
N LEU A 123 -14.52 -4.12 3.71
CA LEU A 123 -14.95 -3.07 4.63
C LEU A 123 -16.48 -2.88 4.61
N ILE A 124 -17.08 -2.86 3.42
CA ILE A 124 -18.53 -2.74 3.25
C ILE A 124 -19.24 -3.93 3.89
N ALA A 125 -18.71 -5.14 3.70
CA ALA A 125 -19.31 -6.37 4.22
C ALA A 125 -19.03 -6.59 5.71
N GLY A 126 -18.14 -5.84 6.33
CA GLY A 126 -17.70 -6.10 7.69
C GLY A 126 -16.97 -7.44 7.84
N ASP A 127 -16.33 -7.90 6.76
CA ASP A 127 -15.66 -9.19 6.67
C ASP A 127 -14.21 -9.09 7.10
N GLU A 128 -13.93 -9.36 8.38
CA GLU A 128 -12.56 -9.26 8.91
C GLU A 128 -11.59 -10.25 8.25
N PRO A 129 -11.89 -11.54 8.13
CA PRO A 129 -10.99 -12.48 7.44
C PRO A 129 -10.71 -12.07 5.99
N GLY A 130 -11.74 -11.64 5.28
CA GLY A 130 -11.60 -11.15 3.90
C GLY A 130 -10.76 -9.89 3.82
N LEU A 131 -10.93 -8.97 4.77
CA LEU A 131 -10.12 -7.74 4.84
C LEU A 131 -8.64 -8.05 5.07
N ARG A 132 -8.34 -8.93 6.02
CA ARG A 132 -6.97 -9.35 6.31
C ARG A 132 -6.31 -9.97 5.09
N LEU A 133 -7.03 -10.83 4.39
CA LEU A 133 -6.54 -11.48 3.17
C LEU A 133 -6.31 -10.44 2.05
N ALA A 134 -7.24 -9.53 1.85
CA ALA A 134 -7.15 -8.50 0.82
C ALA A 134 -5.96 -7.55 1.06
N VAL A 135 -5.75 -7.11 2.29
CA VAL A 135 -4.61 -6.26 2.64
C VAL A 135 -3.30 -7.00 2.45
N ARG A 136 -3.21 -8.25 2.93
CA ARG A 136 -2.00 -9.07 2.75
C ARG A 136 -1.68 -9.22 1.27
N SER A 137 -2.67 -9.54 0.46
CA SER A 137 -2.50 -9.69 -0.98
C SER A 137 -2.00 -8.40 -1.62
N ASP A 138 -2.57 -7.26 -1.25
CA ASP A 138 -2.17 -5.97 -1.80
C ASP A 138 -0.72 -5.61 -1.48
N VAL A 139 -0.32 -5.75 -0.21
CA VAL A 139 1.02 -5.34 0.22
C VAL A 139 2.12 -6.31 -0.19
N THR A 140 1.81 -7.56 -0.47
CA THR A 140 2.79 -8.57 -0.88
C THR A 140 2.86 -8.77 -2.38
N HIS A 141 1.73 -8.70 -3.08
CA HIS A 141 1.65 -8.99 -4.51
C HIS A 141 2.59 -8.08 -5.32
N GLY A 142 2.51 -6.78 -5.10
CA GLY A 142 3.35 -5.82 -5.80
C GLY A 142 4.83 -6.06 -5.56
N LEU A 143 5.22 -6.31 -4.32
CA LEU A 143 6.62 -6.51 -3.96
C LEU A 143 7.21 -7.80 -4.54
N ARG A 144 6.40 -8.85 -4.68
CA ARG A 144 6.85 -10.11 -5.30
C ARG A 144 7.27 -9.92 -6.75
N HIS A 145 6.65 -9.00 -7.48
CA HIS A 145 7.02 -8.71 -8.86
C HIS A 145 8.39 -8.03 -8.98
N LEU A 146 8.96 -7.54 -7.87
CA LEU A 146 10.28 -6.93 -7.83
C LEU A 146 11.39 -7.93 -7.59
N LEU A 147 11.05 -9.11 -7.09
CA LEU A 147 12.04 -10.18 -6.85
C LEU A 147 12.54 -10.71 -8.19
N LYS A 148 13.85 -10.82 -8.28
CA LYS A 148 14.55 -11.31 -9.49
C LYS A 148 14.82 -12.79 -9.40
#